data_0b8d18cffa019d29e71f4a7701290ccf
#
_entry.id   0b8d18cffa019d29e71f4a7701290ccf
#
_cell.length_a   1.000
_cell.length_b   1.000
_cell.length_c   1.000
_cell.angle_alpha   90.00
_cell.angle_beta   90.00
_cell.angle_gamma   90.00
#
_symmetry.space_group_name_H-M   'P 1'
#
loop_
_entity.id
_entity.type
_entity.pdbx_description
1 polymer ?
#
loop_
_entity_poly.entity_id
_entity_poly.type
_entity_poly.pdbx_seq_one_letter_code
_entity_poly.pdbx_strand_id
1 'polypeptide(L)'
;MKKISIHAGARRALLLAGVLWLAVPPVGAAPAQAGAVPDYSAVVADPVRTDEDRKADERRKPLALLQFAQVRTGMNVLDVVAGGGYTTQLMALAVGPQGSVWAQGTKANSALDKRLAAHPQPHIHTLVRPFDDPYPADAPRLDLITFVLNYHDVVNTSTDRAVMNRRLFEALKPGGHLVLIDHSAQAGSGLRDTNTLHRIDEAVVLAEVQKAGFVLEERSPFLEDKTDPRTQAFWDRKEPTDRFALRFVRPAAPAAAAAK
;
A
#
# COMPACT_ATOMS: atom_id res chain seq x y z
N MET A 1 -13.73 32.31 99.08
CA MET A 1 -14.39 31.28 98.31
C MET A 1 -14.14 31.56 96.83
N LYS A 2 -13.16 30.92 96.18
CA LYS A 2 -12.78 31.11 94.79
C LYS A 2 -13.13 29.85 93.98
N LYS A 3 -14.00 30.01 92.99
CA LYS A 3 -14.31 28.94 92.05
C LYS A 3 -13.24 28.85 90.94
N ILE A 4 -12.68 27.67 90.73
CA ILE A 4 -11.73 27.38 89.67
C ILE A 4 -12.51 26.88 88.47
N SER A 5 -12.40 27.55 87.33
CA SER A 5 -13.00 27.12 86.05
C SER A 5 -11.95 26.36 85.22
N ILE A 6 -12.29 25.16 84.83
CA ILE A 6 -11.42 24.27 83.98
C ILE A 6 -11.86 24.46 82.56
N HIS A 7 -10.97 24.92 81.68
CA HIS A 7 -11.15 25.04 80.23
C HIS A 7 -10.68 23.75 79.58
N ALA A 8 -11.60 23.04 78.93
CA ALA A 8 -11.30 21.84 78.09
C ALA A 8 -10.91 22.35 76.71
N GLY A 9 -9.67 22.11 76.35
CA GLY A 9 -9.17 22.36 74.98
C GLY A 9 -9.54 21.24 74.01
N ALA A 10 -10.36 21.55 73.03
CA ALA A 10 -10.70 20.61 71.94
C ALA A 10 -9.56 20.59 70.94
N ARG A 11 -8.88 19.43 70.80
CA ARG A 11 -7.90 19.15 69.73
C ARG A 11 -8.67 18.76 68.45
N ARG A 12 -8.66 19.60 67.44
CA ARG A 12 -9.13 19.28 66.07
C ARG A 12 -8.06 18.43 65.41
N ALA A 13 -8.41 17.17 65.13
CA ALA A 13 -7.61 16.32 64.24
C ALA A 13 -7.94 16.65 62.79
N LEU A 14 -6.94 17.13 62.03
CA LEU A 14 -7.04 17.23 60.58
C LEU A 14 -6.84 15.84 59.97
N LEU A 15 -7.88 15.30 59.34
CA LEU A 15 -7.79 14.14 58.47
C LEU A 15 -7.35 14.62 57.08
N LEU A 16 -6.11 14.36 56.71
CA LEU A 16 -5.60 14.49 55.34
C LEU A 16 -6.09 13.30 54.52
N ALA A 17 -7.10 13.49 53.69
CA ALA A 17 -7.53 12.51 52.69
C ALA A 17 -6.52 12.54 51.54
N GLY A 18 -5.61 11.57 51.51
CA GLY A 18 -4.70 11.37 50.40
C GLY A 18 -5.49 10.79 49.21
N VAL A 19 -5.63 11.60 48.15
CA VAL A 19 -6.16 11.11 46.84
C VAL A 19 -5.06 10.31 46.16
N LEU A 20 -5.22 8.97 46.15
CA LEU A 20 -4.35 8.07 45.40
C LEU A 20 -4.71 8.18 43.91
N TRP A 21 -3.88 8.89 43.14
CA TRP A 21 -3.96 8.87 41.70
C TRP A 21 -3.43 7.51 41.19
N LEU A 22 -4.32 6.60 40.82
CA LEU A 22 -3.97 5.41 40.08
C LEU A 22 -3.59 5.86 38.65
N ALA A 23 -2.31 5.90 38.36
CA ALA A 23 -1.82 6.07 36.99
C ALA A 23 -2.23 4.82 36.17
N VAL A 24 -3.24 4.99 35.31
CA VAL A 24 -3.58 3.99 34.30
C VAL A 24 -2.44 4.03 33.27
N PRO A 25 -1.69 2.93 33.05
CA PRO A 25 -0.66 2.92 32.02
C PRO A 25 -1.35 3.13 30.67
N PRO A 26 -0.74 3.87 29.72
CA PRO A 26 -1.26 4.02 28.38
C PRO A 26 -1.34 2.59 27.79
N VAL A 27 -2.55 2.19 27.39
CA VAL A 27 -2.74 0.98 26.58
C VAL A 27 -2.03 1.25 25.27
N GLY A 28 -0.78 0.78 25.16
CA GLY A 28 -0.08 0.74 23.90
C GLY A 28 -0.94 -0.07 22.93
N ALA A 29 -1.36 0.53 21.82
CA ALA A 29 -2.02 -0.20 20.75
C ALA A 29 -1.11 -1.38 20.39
N ALA A 30 -1.57 -2.60 20.65
CA ALA A 30 -0.88 -3.79 20.19
C ALA A 30 -0.67 -3.66 18.67
N PRO A 31 0.50 -4.00 18.12
CA PRO A 31 0.70 -4.02 16.68
C PRO A 31 -0.43 -4.87 16.10
N ALA A 32 -1.14 -4.33 15.11
CA ALA A 32 -2.18 -5.08 14.42
C ALA A 32 -1.56 -6.42 14.01
N GLN A 33 -2.16 -7.54 14.47
CA GLN A 33 -1.64 -8.86 14.16
C GLN A 33 -1.59 -8.99 12.64
N ALA A 34 -0.38 -9.06 12.09
CA ALA A 34 -0.22 -9.31 10.67
C ALA A 34 -0.94 -10.63 10.35
N GLY A 35 -1.87 -10.60 9.42
CA GLY A 35 -2.59 -11.80 8.98
C GLY A 35 -1.64 -12.91 8.55
N ALA A 36 -2.13 -14.14 8.45
CA ALA A 36 -1.32 -15.27 7.99
C ALA A 36 -0.83 -15.05 6.55
N VAL A 37 0.30 -15.62 6.21
CA VAL A 37 0.73 -15.72 4.80
C VAL A 37 -0.15 -16.78 4.13
N PRO A 38 -0.91 -16.42 3.09
CA PRO A 38 -1.73 -17.39 2.37
C PRO A 38 -0.85 -18.34 1.55
N ASP A 39 -1.40 -19.47 1.15
CA ASP A 39 -0.74 -20.30 0.12
C ASP A 39 -0.82 -19.57 -1.24
N TYR A 40 0.26 -18.89 -1.60
CA TYR A 40 0.32 -18.15 -2.87
C TYR A 40 0.22 -19.07 -4.10
N SER A 41 0.64 -20.35 -3.99
CA SER A 41 0.51 -21.30 -5.09
C SER A 41 -0.98 -21.62 -5.32
N ALA A 42 -1.75 -21.80 -4.26
CA ALA A 42 -3.20 -21.96 -4.35
C ALA A 42 -3.88 -20.71 -4.94
N VAL A 43 -3.46 -19.50 -4.51
CA VAL A 43 -3.95 -18.23 -5.07
C VAL A 43 -3.71 -18.16 -6.59
N VAL A 44 -2.51 -18.53 -7.05
CA VAL A 44 -2.17 -18.50 -8.48
C VAL A 44 -2.93 -19.57 -9.25
N ALA A 45 -3.21 -20.72 -8.66
CA ALA A 45 -3.95 -21.82 -9.27
C ALA A 45 -5.47 -21.66 -9.22
N ASP A 46 -6.00 -20.65 -8.52
CA ASP A 46 -7.44 -20.50 -8.27
C ASP A 46 -8.26 -20.48 -9.56
N PRO A 47 -9.35 -21.26 -9.64
CA PRO A 47 -10.19 -21.38 -10.85
C PRO A 47 -10.95 -20.09 -11.22
N VAL A 48 -11.10 -19.12 -10.30
CA VAL A 48 -11.67 -17.80 -10.60
C VAL A 48 -10.80 -16.99 -11.58
N ARG A 49 -9.51 -17.32 -11.67
CA ARG A 49 -8.59 -16.68 -12.62
C ARG A 49 -8.86 -17.17 -14.05
N THR A 50 -8.86 -16.23 -14.98
CA THR A 50 -9.18 -16.50 -16.39
C THR A 50 -8.00 -17.16 -17.14
N ASP A 51 -8.27 -17.68 -18.33
CA ASP A 51 -7.21 -18.19 -19.22
C ASP A 51 -6.29 -17.06 -19.70
N GLU A 52 -6.80 -15.84 -19.86
CA GLU A 52 -6.00 -14.65 -20.16
C GLU A 52 -5.06 -14.30 -19.01
N ASP A 53 -5.50 -14.45 -17.76
CA ASP A 53 -4.64 -14.28 -16.59
C ASP A 53 -3.50 -15.29 -16.62
N ARG A 54 -3.81 -16.57 -16.90
CA ARG A 54 -2.81 -17.65 -16.96
C ARG A 54 -1.80 -17.43 -18.08
N LYS A 55 -2.25 -16.95 -19.25
CA LYS A 55 -1.34 -16.55 -20.34
C LYS A 55 -0.44 -15.38 -19.93
N ALA A 56 -0.96 -14.45 -19.12
CA ALA A 56 -0.17 -13.32 -18.64
C ALA A 56 0.85 -13.72 -17.56
N ASP A 57 0.63 -14.83 -16.84
CA ASP A 57 1.46 -15.28 -15.71
C ASP A 57 2.93 -15.46 -16.08
N GLU A 58 3.19 -15.97 -17.31
CA GLU A 58 4.56 -16.16 -17.79
C GLU A 58 5.38 -14.87 -17.74
N ARG A 59 4.73 -13.74 -18.11
CA ARG A 59 5.37 -12.42 -18.16
C ARG A 59 5.21 -11.63 -16.88
N ARG A 60 4.21 -11.95 -16.01
CA ARG A 60 3.88 -11.18 -14.80
C ARG A 60 4.36 -11.85 -13.52
N LYS A 61 4.75 -13.14 -13.57
CA LYS A 61 5.32 -13.89 -12.45
C LYS A 61 4.51 -13.74 -11.14
N PRO A 62 3.20 -14.11 -11.13
CA PRO A 62 2.29 -13.79 -10.03
C PRO A 62 2.73 -14.33 -8.67
N LEU A 63 3.34 -15.52 -8.62
CA LEU A 63 3.86 -16.07 -7.37
C LEU A 63 4.95 -15.18 -6.78
N ALA A 64 5.92 -14.75 -7.59
CA ALA A 64 6.99 -13.87 -7.17
C ALA A 64 6.45 -12.47 -6.79
N LEU A 65 5.44 -11.96 -7.52
CA LEU A 65 4.77 -10.70 -7.17
C LEU A 65 4.13 -10.78 -5.78
N LEU A 66 3.36 -11.83 -5.46
CA LEU A 66 2.70 -11.99 -4.17
C LEU A 66 3.72 -12.12 -3.02
N GLN A 67 4.82 -12.86 -3.25
CA GLN A 67 5.92 -12.99 -2.30
C GLN A 67 6.62 -11.65 -2.06
N PHE A 68 6.94 -10.93 -3.14
CA PHE A 68 7.59 -9.62 -3.08
C PHE A 68 6.70 -8.57 -2.41
N ALA A 69 5.40 -8.58 -2.69
CA ALA A 69 4.42 -7.69 -2.06
C ALA A 69 4.11 -8.07 -0.60
N GLN A 70 4.53 -9.25 -0.15
CA GLN A 70 4.28 -9.77 1.21
C GLN A 70 2.80 -9.76 1.60
N VAL A 71 1.93 -10.12 0.66
CA VAL A 71 0.48 -10.06 0.88
C VAL A 71 0.08 -11.02 1.99
N ARG A 72 -0.81 -10.56 2.89
CA ARG A 72 -1.32 -11.36 4.00
C ARG A 72 -2.84 -11.35 4.03
N THR A 73 -3.42 -12.37 4.61
CA THR A 73 -4.88 -12.43 4.83
C THR A 73 -5.35 -11.23 5.67
N GLY A 74 -6.51 -10.68 5.32
CA GLY A 74 -7.10 -9.55 6.04
C GLY A 74 -6.53 -8.17 5.71
N MET A 75 -5.55 -8.07 4.79
CA MET A 75 -5.01 -6.78 4.37
C MET A 75 -6.02 -5.92 3.62
N ASN A 76 -5.90 -4.60 3.79
CA ASN A 76 -6.52 -3.58 2.95
C ASN A 76 -5.55 -3.17 1.84
N VAL A 77 -5.93 -3.40 0.59
CA VAL A 77 -5.06 -3.18 -0.58
C VAL A 77 -5.69 -2.19 -1.56
N LEU A 78 -4.90 -1.25 -2.08
CA LEU A 78 -5.27 -0.42 -3.22
C LEU A 78 -4.47 -0.89 -4.46
N ASP A 79 -5.17 -1.24 -5.52
CA ASP A 79 -4.58 -1.51 -6.83
C ASP A 79 -4.78 -0.30 -7.73
N VAL A 80 -3.72 0.50 -7.92
CA VAL A 80 -3.74 1.73 -8.71
C VAL A 80 -3.68 1.39 -10.19
N VAL A 81 -4.60 1.93 -10.98
CA VAL A 81 -4.79 1.60 -12.40
C VAL A 81 -5.06 0.10 -12.59
N ALA A 82 -6.07 -0.41 -11.91
CA ALA A 82 -6.42 -1.83 -11.89
C ALA A 82 -6.65 -2.46 -13.27
N GLY A 83 -7.00 -1.63 -14.29
CA GLY A 83 -7.26 -2.09 -15.65
C GLY A 83 -8.34 -3.17 -15.68
N GLY A 84 -8.10 -4.30 -16.35
CA GLY A 84 -9.00 -5.45 -16.39
C GLY A 84 -8.98 -6.34 -15.14
N GLY A 85 -8.26 -5.94 -14.07
CA GLY A 85 -8.32 -6.58 -12.76
C GLY A 85 -7.39 -7.77 -12.56
N TYR A 86 -6.32 -7.91 -13.34
CA TYR A 86 -5.36 -9.00 -13.15
C TYR A 86 -4.71 -8.96 -11.74
N THR A 87 -4.12 -7.82 -11.37
CA THR A 87 -3.49 -7.63 -10.06
C THR A 87 -4.54 -7.61 -8.96
N THR A 88 -5.65 -6.92 -9.18
CA THR A 88 -6.81 -6.87 -8.26
C THR A 88 -7.27 -8.28 -7.86
N GLN A 89 -7.43 -9.19 -8.85
CA GLN A 89 -7.87 -10.56 -8.59
C GLN A 89 -6.87 -11.35 -7.73
N LEU A 90 -5.58 -11.23 -8.04
CA LEU A 90 -4.51 -11.86 -7.23
C LEU A 90 -4.52 -11.36 -5.79
N MET A 91 -4.62 -10.04 -5.60
CA MET A 91 -4.68 -9.44 -4.27
C MET A 91 -5.93 -9.90 -3.51
N ALA A 92 -7.10 -9.90 -4.17
CA ALA A 92 -8.37 -10.32 -3.53
C ALA A 92 -8.34 -11.77 -3.05
N LEU A 93 -7.83 -12.68 -3.87
CA LEU A 93 -7.66 -14.08 -3.49
C LEU A 93 -6.68 -14.25 -2.32
N ALA A 94 -5.59 -13.47 -2.32
CA ALA A 94 -4.57 -13.53 -1.28
C ALA A 94 -5.03 -12.95 0.06
N VAL A 95 -5.73 -11.81 0.06
CA VAL A 95 -6.23 -11.21 1.30
C VAL A 95 -7.44 -11.95 1.86
N GLY A 96 -8.18 -12.65 1.00
CA GLY A 96 -9.38 -13.40 1.37
C GLY A 96 -10.54 -12.51 1.84
N PRO A 97 -11.66 -13.12 2.29
CA PRO A 97 -12.89 -12.40 2.61
C PRO A 97 -12.80 -11.49 3.84
N GLN A 98 -11.74 -11.59 4.62
CA GLN A 98 -11.48 -10.72 5.78
C GLN A 98 -10.71 -9.45 5.40
N GLY A 99 -10.13 -9.40 4.19
CA GLY A 99 -9.46 -8.24 3.63
C GLY A 99 -10.38 -7.43 2.73
N SER A 100 -9.82 -6.37 2.13
CA SER A 100 -10.50 -5.57 1.12
C SER A 100 -9.52 -5.13 0.04
N VAL A 101 -9.99 -5.10 -1.21
CA VAL A 101 -9.19 -4.61 -2.34
C VAL A 101 -9.96 -3.51 -3.07
N TRP A 102 -9.35 -2.35 -3.17
CA TRP A 102 -9.87 -1.23 -3.96
C TRP A 102 -9.17 -1.19 -5.31
N ALA A 103 -9.95 -1.41 -6.36
CA ALA A 103 -9.51 -1.38 -7.75
C ALA A 103 -9.73 0.04 -8.32
N GLN A 104 -8.68 0.85 -8.35
CA GLN A 104 -8.78 2.24 -8.79
C GLN A 104 -8.53 2.36 -10.29
N GLY A 105 -9.28 3.23 -10.94
CA GLY A 105 -9.08 3.73 -12.28
C GLY A 105 -9.64 5.13 -12.44
N THR A 106 -9.24 5.87 -13.48
CA THR A 106 -9.77 7.21 -13.75
C THR A 106 -11.12 7.19 -14.47
N LYS A 107 -11.53 6.02 -14.94
CA LYS A 107 -12.82 5.76 -15.59
C LYS A 107 -13.25 4.33 -15.32
N ALA A 108 -14.54 4.05 -15.49
CA ALA A 108 -15.07 2.69 -15.43
C ALA A 108 -14.37 1.79 -16.47
N ASN A 109 -14.14 0.53 -16.11
CA ASN A 109 -13.47 -0.46 -16.98
C ASN A 109 -14.39 -1.66 -17.18
N SER A 110 -14.93 -1.80 -18.40
CA SER A 110 -15.87 -2.86 -18.73
C SER A 110 -15.30 -4.29 -18.60
N ALA A 111 -13.98 -4.47 -18.72
CA ALA A 111 -13.35 -5.77 -18.50
C ALA A 111 -13.32 -6.14 -17.00
N LEU A 112 -13.05 -5.17 -16.14
CA LEU A 112 -13.17 -5.35 -14.70
C LEU A 112 -14.61 -5.63 -14.28
N ASP A 113 -15.56 -4.84 -14.80
CA ASP A 113 -17.00 -5.02 -14.50
C ASP A 113 -17.47 -6.42 -14.89
N LYS A 114 -17.09 -6.91 -16.09
CA LYS A 114 -17.41 -8.26 -16.54
C LYS A 114 -16.79 -9.34 -15.66
N ARG A 115 -15.53 -9.15 -15.24
CA ARG A 115 -14.84 -10.07 -14.32
C ARG A 115 -15.60 -10.21 -13.01
N LEU A 116 -15.97 -9.07 -12.40
CA LEU A 116 -16.69 -9.04 -11.12
C LEU A 116 -18.12 -9.55 -11.23
N ALA A 117 -18.78 -9.34 -12.37
CA ALA A 117 -20.11 -9.90 -12.62
C ALA A 117 -20.08 -11.42 -12.79
N ALA A 118 -19.04 -11.97 -13.43
CA ALA A 118 -18.88 -13.42 -13.60
C ALA A 118 -18.59 -14.13 -12.27
N HIS A 119 -17.80 -13.51 -11.40
CA HIS A 119 -17.40 -14.07 -10.11
C HIS A 119 -17.49 -12.97 -9.04
N PRO A 120 -18.67 -12.71 -8.45
CA PRO A 120 -18.86 -11.69 -7.43
C PRO A 120 -18.00 -11.92 -6.19
N GLN A 121 -17.21 -10.92 -5.82
CA GLN A 121 -16.36 -10.90 -4.64
C GLN A 121 -16.64 -9.61 -3.86
N PRO A 122 -17.45 -9.66 -2.79
CA PRO A 122 -17.95 -8.47 -2.11
C PRO A 122 -16.87 -7.62 -1.45
N HIS A 123 -15.67 -8.16 -1.28
CA HIS A 123 -14.51 -7.46 -0.73
C HIS A 123 -13.64 -6.75 -1.79
N ILE A 124 -14.05 -6.79 -3.08
CA ILE A 124 -13.46 -5.96 -4.13
C ILE A 124 -14.35 -4.75 -4.36
N HIS A 125 -13.77 -3.55 -4.24
CA HIS A 125 -14.43 -2.26 -4.40
C HIS A 125 -13.85 -1.53 -5.61
N THR A 126 -14.68 -1.19 -6.60
CA THR A 126 -14.23 -0.37 -7.73
C THR A 126 -14.23 1.10 -7.34
N LEU A 127 -13.17 1.83 -7.70
CA LEU A 127 -13.02 3.26 -7.48
C LEU A 127 -12.78 3.98 -8.81
N VAL A 128 -13.64 4.93 -9.16
CA VAL A 128 -13.40 5.87 -10.26
C VAL A 128 -12.93 7.20 -9.65
N ARG A 129 -11.62 7.44 -9.64
CA ARG A 129 -11.01 8.61 -9.01
C ARG A 129 -9.78 9.05 -9.80
N PRO A 130 -9.45 10.36 -9.80
CA PRO A 130 -8.24 10.87 -10.46
C PRO A 130 -6.97 10.35 -9.78
N PHE A 131 -5.84 10.40 -10.48
CA PHE A 131 -4.57 9.89 -9.96
C PHE A 131 -4.02 10.72 -8.81
N ASP A 132 -4.28 12.02 -8.76
CA ASP A 132 -3.86 12.91 -7.67
C ASP A 132 -4.76 12.83 -6.42
N ASP A 133 -5.86 12.06 -6.49
CA ASP A 133 -6.70 11.71 -5.35
C ASP A 133 -7.23 10.26 -5.48
N PRO A 134 -6.36 9.24 -5.52
CA PRO A 134 -6.69 7.87 -5.94
C PRO A 134 -7.49 7.09 -4.90
N TYR A 135 -7.52 7.54 -3.65
CA TYR A 135 -8.14 6.83 -2.54
C TYR A 135 -8.83 7.80 -1.58
N PRO A 136 -10.07 7.51 -1.12
CA PRO A 136 -10.80 8.40 -0.22
C PRO A 136 -10.07 8.61 1.11
N ALA A 137 -9.99 9.86 1.59
CA ALA A 137 -9.27 10.19 2.81
C ALA A 137 -9.92 9.64 4.09
N ASP A 138 -11.23 9.40 4.04
CA ASP A 138 -12.08 8.85 5.13
C ASP A 138 -12.19 7.31 5.10
N ALA A 139 -11.64 6.67 4.06
CA ALA A 139 -11.61 5.21 3.97
C ALA A 139 -10.58 4.58 4.92
N PRO A 140 -10.68 3.27 5.23
CA PRO A 140 -9.73 2.58 6.08
C PRO A 140 -8.30 2.68 5.57
N ARG A 141 -7.32 2.91 6.45
CA ARG A 141 -5.90 2.94 6.07
C ARG A 141 -5.47 1.61 5.44
N LEU A 142 -4.62 1.71 4.42
CA LEU A 142 -4.14 0.60 3.63
C LEU A 142 -2.91 -0.07 4.26
N ASP A 143 -2.80 -1.36 4.06
CA ASP A 143 -1.60 -2.15 4.37
C ASP A 143 -0.64 -2.20 3.17
N LEU A 144 -1.21 -2.21 1.96
CA LEU A 144 -0.47 -2.36 0.71
C LEU A 144 -1.09 -1.50 -0.40
N ILE A 145 -0.24 -0.92 -1.22
CA ILE A 145 -0.61 -0.34 -2.50
C ILE A 145 0.18 -1.05 -3.60
N THR A 146 -0.49 -1.47 -4.67
CA THR A 146 0.14 -1.97 -5.90
C THR A 146 -0.03 -0.95 -7.01
N PHE A 147 1.07 -0.64 -7.72
CA PHE A 147 1.08 0.24 -8.88
C PHE A 147 1.92 -0.43 -9.97
N VAL A 148 1.26 -1.17 -10.86
CA VAL A 148 1.93 -2.14 -11.74
C VAL A 148 1.76 -1.75 -13.20
N LEU A 149 2.87 -1.43 -13.88
CA LEU A 149 2.99 -1.16 -15.32
C LEU A 149 2.16 0.04 -15.82
N ASN A 150 2.03 1.08 -15.01
CA ASN A 150 1.24 2.26 -15.38
C ASN A 150 1.82 3.60 -14.87
N TYR A 151 2.91 3.61 -14.09
CA TYR A 151 3.47 4.88 -13.62
C TYR A 151 3.97 5.74 -14.79
N HIS A 152 4.59 5.11 -15.80
CA HIS A 152 5.02 5.77 -17.03
C HIS A 152 3.85 6.41 -17.78
N ASP A 153 2.64 5.82 -17.75
CA ASP A 153 1.46 6.38 -18.40
C ASP A 153 0.92 7.60 -17.66
N VAL A 154 0.98 7.61 -16.33
CA VAL A 154 0.56 8.78 -15.53
C VAL A 154 1.43 10.00 -15.84
N VAL A 155 2.72 9.80 -16.18
CA VAL A 155 3.62 10.88 -16.64
C VAL A 155 3.03 11.65 -17.82
N ASN A 156 2.34 10.96 -18.72
CA ASN A 156 1.77 11.52 -19.94
C ASN A 156 0.39 12.16 -19.75
N THR A 157 -0.04 12.32 -18.51
CA THR A 157 -1.31 13.01 -18.13
C THR A 157 -1.04 14.36 -17.49
N SER A 158 -2.08 15.13 -17.21
CA SER A 158 -1.99 16.38 -16.45
C SER A 158 -1.85 16.19 -14.93
N THR A 159 -1.67 14.96 -14.45
CA THR A 159 -1.59 14.63 -13.02
C THR A 159 -0.36 15.26 -12.36
N ASP A 160 -0.55 15.94 -11.24
CA ASP A 160 0.55 16.31 -10.35
C ASP A 160 1.03 15.06 -9.58
N ARG A 161 2.12 14.44 -10.07
CA ARG A 161 2.68 13.23 -9.47
C ARG A 161 3.22 13.43 -8.05
N ALA A 162 3.60 14.66 -7.68
CA ALA A 162 4.01 14.94 -6.32
C ALA A 162 2.80 14.90 -5.36
N VAL A 163 1.65 15.41 -5.80
CA VAL A 163 0.38 15.28 -5.07
C VAL A 163 -0.05 13.82 -5.02
N MET A 164 -0.04 13.11 -6.16
CA MET A 164 -0.37 11.68 -6.22
C MET A 164 0.45 10.85 -5.22
N ASN A 165 1.78 10.94 -5.29
CA ASN A 165 2.67 10.15 -4.42
C ASN A 165 2.45 10.49 -2.94
N ARG A 166 2.16 11.75 -2.59
CA ARG A 166 1.82 12.16 -1.22
C ARG A 166 0.50 11.52 -0.77
N ARG A 167 -0.54 11.52 -1.62
CA ARG A 167 -1.82 10.88 -1.33
C ARG A 167 -1.68 9.38 -1.12
N LEU A 168 -0.87 8.70 -1.93
CA LEU A 168 -0.54 7.29 -1.74
C LEU A 168 0.18 7.06 -0.40
N PHE A 169 1.14 7.93 -0.06
CA PHE A 169 1.82 7.87 1.23
C PHE A 169 0.86 8.05 2.40
N GLU A 170 -0.02 9.06 2.34
CA GLU A 170 -1.01 9.34 3.37
C GLU A 170 -2.04 8.21 3.53
N ALA A 171 -2.40 7.51 2.46
CA ALA A 171 -3.37 6.42 2.49
C ALA A 171 -2.86 5.17 3.22
N LEU A 172 -1.56 4.92 3.25
CA LEU A 172 -0.97 3.78 3.92
C LEU A 172 -0.97 3.93 5.46
N LYS A 173 -1.01 2.81 6.16
CA LYS A 173 -0.64 2.72 7.58
C LYS A 173 0.87 2.98 7.74
N PRO A 174 1.36 3.47 8.89
CA PRO A 174 2.78 3.37 9.23
C PRO A 174 3.23 1.90 9.14
N GLY A 175 4.33 1.63 8.44
CA GLY A 175 4.78 0.27 8.12
C GLY A 175 4.08 -0.37 6.92
N GLY A 176 3.09 0.29 6.30
CA GLY A 176 2.46 -0.17 5.05
C GLY A 176 3.37 0.02 3.85
N HIS A 177 3.13 -0.76 2.79
CA HIS A 177 4.01 -0.84 1.64
C HIS A 177 3.38 -0.29 0.35
N LEU A 178 4.23 0.31 -0.49
CA LEU A 178 3.93 0.56 -1.90
C LEU A 178 4.82 -0.36 -2.75
N VAL A 179 4.21 -1.22 -3.54
CA VAL A 179 4.88 -2.02 -4.58
C VAL A 179 4.67 -1.35 -5.92
N LEU A 180 5.77 -0.90 -6.51
CA LEU A 180 5.78 -0.23 -7.80
C LEU A 180 6.63 -1.04 -8.79
N ILE A 181 6.01 -1.42 -9.90
CA ILE A 181 6.64 -2.17 -10.99
C ILE A 181 6.40 -1.42 -12.28
N ASP A 182 7.46 -1.21 -13.09
CA ASP A 182 7.27 -0.62 -14.41
C ASP A 182 8.31 -1.08 -15.42
N HIS A 183 8.05 -0.77 -16.69
CA HIS A 183 8.95 -1.05 -17.79
C HIS A 183 10.20 -0.18 -17.70
N SER A 184 11.38 -0.81 -17.62
CA SER A 184 12.65 -0.10 -17.53
C SER A 184 12.98 0.63 -18.84
N ALA A 185 13.23 1.93 -18.76
CA ALA A 185 13.92 2.67 -19.81
C ALA A 185 15.44 2.56 -19.67
N GLN A 186 16.19 3.08 -20.61
CA GLN A 186 17.64 3.23 -20.49
C GLN A 186 17.98 4.16 -19.33
N ALA A 187 18.99 3.82 -18.54
CA ALA A 187 19.45 4.67 -17.44
C ALA A 187 19.83 6.07 -17.95
N GLY A 188 19.38 7.11 -17.26
CA GLY A 188 19.59 8.50 -17.63
C GLY A 188 18.64 9.02 -18.72
N SER A 189 17.67 8.23 -19.19
CA SER A 189 16.66 8.68 -20.15
C SER A 189 15.59 9.58 -19.53
N GLY A 190 15.44 9.53 -18.20
CA GLY A 190 14.45 10.33 -17.50
C GLY A 190 13.02 9.98 -17.92
N LEU A 191 12.29 10.98 -18.42
CA LEU A 191 10.91 10.85 -18.91
C LEU A 191 10.80 10.73 -20.44
N ARG A 192 11.93 10.74 -21.17
CA ARG A 192 11.95 10.83 -22.64
C ARG A 192 11.13 9.72 -23.32
N ASP A 193 11.18 8.52 -22.76
CA ASP A 193 10.68 7.31 -23.38
C ASP A 193 9.26 6.90 -22.90
N THR A 194 8.63 7.70 -22.02
CA THR A 194 7.34 7.36 -21.42
C THR A 194 6.20 7.33 -22.43
N ASN A 195 6.15 8.29 -23.34
CA ASN A 195 5.09 8.40 -24.35
C ASN A 195 5.37 7.58 -25.63
N THR A 196 6.64 7.30 -25.93
CA THR A 196 7.03 6.65 -27.19
C THR A 196 7.27 5.15 -27.03
N LEU A 197 7.97 4.75 -25.97
CA LEU A 197 8.30 3.36 -25.71
C LEU A 197 7.50 2.75 -24.57
N HIS A 198 6.69 3.54 -23.86
CA HIS A 198 6.01 3.17 -22.61
C HIS A 198 6.99 2.55 -21.60
N ARG A 199 8.08 3.29 -21.36
CA ARG A 199 9.15 2.94 -20.43
C ARG A 199 9.54 4.17 -19.63
N ILE A 200 9.97 3.95 -18.39
CA ILE A 200 10.42 5.03 -17.51
C ILE A 200 11.77 4.70 -16.89
N ASP A 201 12.60 5.71 -16.71
CA ASP A 201 13.85 5.57 -15.97
C ASP A 201 13.53 5.34 -14.47
N GLU A 202 14.04 4.24 -13.95
CA GLU A 202 13.85 3.87 -12.56
C GLU A 202 14.29 4.97 -11.57
N ALA A 203 15.37 5.70 -11.90
CA ALA A 203 15.87 6.78 -11.05
C ALA A 203 14.85 7.90 -10.85
N VAL A 204 14.01 8.18 -11.85
CA VAL A 204 12.91 9.16 -11.72
C VAL A 204 11.88 8.69 -10.73
N VAL A 205 11.44 7.43 -10.84
CA VAL A 205 10.45 6.85 -9.94
C VAL A 205 10.97 6.84 -8.50
N LEU A 206 12.22 6.41 -8.30
CA LEU A 206 12.86 6.44 -6.98
C LEU A 206 12.83 7.85 -6.37
N ALA A 207 13.29 8.84 -7.13
CA ALA A 207 13.36 10.22 -6.63
C ALA A 207 11.98 10.80 -6.30
N GLU A 208 10.98 10.60 -7.16
CA GLU A 208 9.63 11.13 -6.97
C GLU A 208 8.92 10.47 -5.77
N VAL A 209 9.02 9.14 -5.62
CA VAL A 209 8.39 8.39 -4.54
C VAL A 209 9.07 8.68 -3.19
N GLN A 210 10.41 8.71 -3.16
CA GLN A 210 11.15 9.07 -1.94
C GLN A 210 10.88 10.50 -1.50
N LYS A 211 10.71 11.44 -2.44
CA LYS A 211 10.36 12.84 -2.13
C LYS A 211 9.01 12.96 -1.41
N ALA A 212 8.09 12.02 -1.61
CA ALA A 212 6.82 11.96 -0.89
C ALA A 212 6.94 11.41 0.56
N GLY A 213 8.12 10.93 0.95
CA GLY A 213 8.41 10.41 2.30
C GLY A 213 8.57 8.90 2.39
N PHE A 214 8.40 8.19 1.31
CA PHE A 214 8.65 6.74 1.26
C PHE A 214 10.14 6.41 1.42
N VAL A 215 10.43 5.24 1.99
CA VAL A 215 11.78 4.67 2.04
C VAL A 215 11.82 3.42 1.17
N LEU A 216 12.78 3.33 0.26
CA LEU A 216 13.01 2.08 -0.48
C LEU A 216 13.46 0.99 0.49
N GLU A 217 12.70 -0.10 0.55
CA GLU A 217 13.00 -1.24 1.41
C GLU A 217 13.66 -2.37 0.61
N GLU A 218 13.14 -2.66 -0.59
CA GLU A 218 13.64 -3.75 -1.40
C GLU A 218 13.53 -3.44 -2.90
N ARG A 219 14.53 -3.90 -3.66
CA ARG A 219 14.49 -4.02 -5.12
C ARG A 219 14.62 -5.49 -5.46
N SER A 220 13.75 -5.99 -6.32
CA SER A 220 13.76 -7.40 -6.71
C SER A 220 13.99 -7.59 -8.20
N PRO A 221 14.85 -8.53 -8.60
CA PRO A 221 15.18 -8.80 -9.99
C PRO A 221 14.20 -9.77 -10.67
N PHE A 222 13.09 -10.17 -10.04
CA PHE A 222 12.23 -11.24 -10.55
C PHE A 222 11.58 -10.95 -11.91
N LEU A 223 11.59 -9.68 -12.36
CA LEU A 223 11.10 -9.23 -13.67
C LEU A 223 12.21 -8.64 -14.55
N GLU A 224 13.47 -8.70 -14.12
CA GLU A 224 14.58 -8.24 -14.95
C GLU A 224 14.75 -9.13 -16.18
N ASP A 225 14.96 -8.50 -17.33
CA ASP A 225 15.43 -9.13 -18.56
C ASP A 225 16.64 -8.37 -19.11
N LYS A 226 17.82 -8.87 -18.79
CA LYS A 226 19.09 -8.25 -19.21
C LYS A 226 19.33 -8.31 -20.72
N THR A 227 18.53 -9.09 -21.46
CA THR A 227 18.60 -9.18 -22.93
C THR A 227 17.77 -8.09 -23.60
N ASP A 228 16.91 -7.39 -22.85
CA ASP A 228 16.12 -6.29 -23.38
C ASP A 228 17.00 -5.04 -23.58
N PRO A 229 17.21 -4.56 -24.81
CA PRO A 229 18.01 -3.35 -25.06
C PRO A 229 17.29 -2.05 -24.65
N ARG A 230 16.00 -2.14 -24.25
CA ARG A 230 15.14 -1.03 -23.80
C ARG A 230 14.96 0.07 -24.86
N THR A 231 15.02 -0.30 -26.13
CA THR A 231 14.91 0.61 -27.29
C THR A 231 13.63 0.46 -28.09
N GLN A 232 12.75 -0.46 -27.68
CA GLN A 232 11.49 -0.76 -28.34
C GLN A 232 10.33 -0.62 -27.35
N ALA A 233 9.15 -0.26 -27.85
CA ALA A 233 7.92 -0.31 -27.06
C ALA A 233 7.59 -1.74 -26.64
N PHE A 234 6.87 -1.89 -25.52
CA PHE A 234 6.61 -3.23 -24.97
C PHE A 234 5.76 -4.11 -25.91
N TRP A 235 4.93 -3.52 -26.75
CA TRP A 235 4.08 -4.23 -27.71
C TRP A 235 4.81 -4.68 -28.98
N ASP A 236 5.98 -4.10 -29.27
CA ASP A 236 6.82 -4.46 -30.41
C ASP A 236 7.78 -5.61 -30.11
N ARG A 237 7.80 -6.06 -28.85
CA ARG A 237 8.63 -7.18 -28.40
C ARG A 237 7.80 -8.48 -28.29
N LYS A 238 8.39 -9.57 -28.76
CA LYS A 238 7.86 -10.93 -28.55
C LYS A 238 8.18 -11.42 -27.14
N GLU A 239 9.41 -11.19 -26.69
CA GLU A 239 9.91 -11.53 -25.37
C GLU A 239 9.43 -10.50 -24.32
N PRO A 240 9.40 -10.87 -23.04
CA PRO A 240 9.11 -9.92 -21.97
C PRO A 240 10.06 -8.71 -22.01
N THR A 241 9.57 -7.55 -21.65
CA THR A 241 10.41 -6.36 -21.42
C THR A 241 11.13 -6.47 -20.08
N ASP A 242 12.29 -5.83 -19.98
CA ASP A 242 12.91 -5.58 -18.70
C ASP A 242 12.04 -4.66 -17.84
N ARG A 243 11.92 -4.99 -16.55
CA ARG A 243 11.11 -4.24 -15.58
C ARG A 243 11.81 -4.18 -14.25
N PHE A 244 11.77 -3.02 -13.63
CA PHE A 244 12.15 -2.90 -12.24
C PHE A 244 10.96 -3.21 -11.34
N ALA A 245 11.25 -3.77 -10.15
CA ALA A 245 10.27 -4.01 -9.10
C ALA A 245 10.80 -3.43 -7.79
N LEU A 246 10.09 -2.43 -7.26
CA LEU A 246 10.47 -1.66 -6.08
C LEU A 246 9.41 -1.82 -5.00
N ARG A 247 9.83 -2.15 -3.78
CA ARG A 247 8.98 -2.09 -2.59
C ARG A 247 9.46 -0.98 -1.69
N PHE A 248 8.57 -0.05 -1.44
CA PHE A 248 8.78 1.06 -0.51
C PHE A 248 7.95 0.83 0.74
N VAL A 249 8.44 1.34 1.86
CA VAL A 249 7.70 1.37 3.12
C VAL A 249 7.34 2.81 3.47
N ARG A 250 6.14 3.01 4.02
CA ARG A 250 5.83 4.20 4.80
C ARG A 250 6.47 4.05 6.18
N PRO A 251 7.51 4.81 6.55
CA PRO A 251 8.12 4.68 7.87
C PRO A 251 7.10 4.94 8.99
N ALA A 252 7.26 4.23 10.10
CA ALA A 252 6.58 4.61 11.32
C ALA A 252 7.09 6.00 11.76
N ALA A 253 6.19 6.85 12.25
CA ALA A 253 6.64 8.10 12.87
C ALA A 253 7.64 7.74 13.98
N PRO A 254 8.76 8.49 14.14
CA PRO A 254 9.63 8.30 15.29
C PRO A 254 8.76 8.34 16.55
N ALA A 255 8.93 7.36 17.43
CA ALA A 255 8.25 7.41 18.72
C ALA A 255 8.56 8.80 19.33
N ALA A 256 7.52 9.58 19.64
CA ALA A 256 7.71 10.87 20.29
C ALA A 256 8.61 10.62 21.49
N ALA A 257 9.80 11.22 21.49
CA ALA A 257 10.71 11.13 22.62
C ALA A 257 9.91 11.52 23.85
N ALA A 258 9.72 10.57 24.78
CA ALA A 258 9.04 10.84 26.02
C ALA A 258 9.74 12.04 26.65
N ALA A 259 9.06 13.18 26.70
CA ALA A 259 9.55 14.39 27.35
C ALA A 259 9.88 13.99 28.79
N LYS A 260 11.18 14.07 29.13
CA LYS A 260 11.69 13.88 30.50
C LYS A 260 11.28 15.04 31.37
#